data_d6fbed4896f4e910ae093f280613e909
#
_entry.id   d6fbed4896f4e910ae093f280613e909
#
_cell.length_a   1.000
_cell.length_b   1.000
_cell.length_c   1.000
_cell.angle_alpha   90.00
_cell.angle_beta   90.00
_cell.angle_gamma   90.00
#
_symmetry.space_group_name_H-M   'P 1'
#
loop_
_entity.id
_entity.type
_entity.pdbx_description
1 polymer ?
#
loop_
_entity_poly.entity_id
_entity_poly.type
_entity_poly.pdbx_seq_one_letter_code
_entity_poly.pdbx_strand_id
1 'polypeptide(L)'
;MWKKHLGIHIEIAQKEWTSYLNAMTNLDYDLADSGWIGDYLDPTTFLDMWIKDGGNNRTGWANGEFEEILKQSEHERDPARRLLVLQEAEKILMEELPAITIYWYTTNYLIDPRVKGWNPLLLNNHPWKWVSLEPN
;
A
#
# COMPACT_ATOMS: atom_id res chain seq x y z
N MET A 1 2.31 -19.83 -15.30
CA MET A 1 1.00 -19.22 -15.57
C MET A 1 1.09 -18.21 -16.71
N TRP A 2 1.90 -17.17 -16.66
CA TRP A 2 2.04 -16.10 -17.67
C TRP A 2 2.42 -16.60 -19.05
N LYS A 3 3.43 -17.50 -19.16
CA LYS A 3 3.78 -18.10 -20.45
C LYS A 3 2.60 -18.82 -21.11
N LYS A 4 1.78 -19.54 -20.31
CA LYS A 4 0.64 -20.32 -20.83
C LYS A 4 -0.53 -19.42 -21.29
N HIS A 5 -0.81 -18.34 -20.56
CA HIS A 5 -2.02 -17.54 -20.77
C HIS A 5 -1.76 -16.23 -21.53
N LEU A 6 -0.56 -15.68 -21.41
CA LEU A 6 -0.19 -14.39 -21.99
C LEU A 6 0.93 -14.48 -23.03
N GLY A 7 1.56 -15.65 -23.18
CA GLY A 7 2.71 -15.82 -24.07
C GLY A 7 4.00 -15.13 -23.55
N ILE A 8 3.99 -14.62 -22.32
CA ILE A 8 5.11 -13.87 -21.75
C ILE A 8 6.03 -14.82 -20.98
N HIS A 9 7.31 -14.81 -21.33
CA HIS A 9 8.34 -15.51 -20.57
C HIS A 9 8.83 -14.61 -19.43
N ILE A 10 8.84 -15.12 -18.21
CA ILE A 10 9.30 -14.43 -17.00
C ILE A 10 10.39 -15.27 -16.33
N GLU A 11 11.45 -14.62 -15.95
CA GLU A 11 12.47 -15.15 -15.06
C GLU A 11 12.30 -14.49 -13.68
N ILE A 12 12.21 -15.31 -12.63
CA ILE A 12 12.04 -14.82 -11.26
C ILE A 12 13.44 -14.64 -10.65
N ALA A 13 13.78 -13.40 -10.34
CA ALA A 13 15.00 -13.06 -9.60
C ALA A 13 14.64 -12.81 -8.13
N GLN A 14 15.02 -13.73 -7.24
CA GLN A 14 14.89 -13.53 -5.80
C GLN A 14 16.13 -12.77 -5.29
N LYS A 15 15.90 -11.64 -4.62
CA LYS A 15 16.94 -10.79 -4.06
C LYS A 15 16.83 -10.76 -2.53
N GLU A 16 17.97 -10.59 -1.85
CA GLU A 16 18.02 -10.22 -0.44
C GLU A 16 17.39 -8.83 -0.26
N TRP A 17 16.82 -8.55 0.94
CA TRP A 17 15.99 -7.36 1.18
C TRP A 17 16.69 -6.04 0.83
N THR A 18 17.93 -5.84 1.25
CA THR A 18 18.68 -4.61 0.95
C THR A 18 18.94 -4.46 -0.56
N SER A 19 19.31 -5.56 -1.22
CA SER A 19 19.51 -5.60 -2.68
C SER A 19 18.20 -5.36 -3.44
N TYR A 20 17.09 -5.86 -2.93
CA TYR A 20 15.76 -5.59 -3.48
C TYR A 20 15.41 -4.10 -3.37
N LEU A 21 15.58 -3.49 -2.19
CA LEU A 21 15.30 -2.07 -2.00
C LEU A 21 16.17 -1.18 -2.89
N ASN A 22 17.46 -1.52 -3.06
CA ASN A 22 18.35 -0.81 -3.95
C ASN A 22 17.90 -0.92 -5.42
N ALA A 23 17.51 -2.11 -5.87
CA ALA A 23 16.99 -2.30 -7.21
C ALA A 23 15.70 -1.49 -7.43
N MET A 24 14.78 -1.50 -6.47
CA MET A 24 13.55 -0.71 -6.51
C MET A 24 13.83 0.80 -6.59
N THR A 25 14.76 1.30 -5.79
CA THR A 25 15.12 2.73 -5.76
C THR A 25 15.79 3.17 -7.06
N ASN A 26 16.59 2.31 -7.66
CA ASN A 26 17.30 2.59 -8.91
C ASN A 26 16.49 2.22 -10.16
N LEU A 27 15.26 1.73 -10.01
CA LEU A 27 14.42 1.22 -11.11
C LEU A 27 15.10 0.11 -11.92
N ASP A 28 15.92 -0.70 -11.26
CA ASP A 28 16.65 -1.84 -11.84
C ASP A 28 15.79 -3.11 -11.80
N TYR A 29 14.66 -3.09 -12.51
CA TYR A 29 13.72 -4.19 -12.64
C TYR A 29 12.77 -3.96 -13.82
N ASP A 30 12.25 -5.01 -14.42
CA ASP A 30 11.16 -4.93 -15.39
C ASP A 30 9.80 -4.98 -14.69
N LEU A 31 9.64 -5.89 -13.76
CA LEU A 31 8.48 -6.03 -12.87
C LEU A 31 8.96 -6.38 -11.47
N ALA A 32 8.38 -5.75 -10.47
CA ALA A 32 8.68 -6.04 -9.08
C ALA A 32 7.41 -6.40 -8.32
N ASP A 33 7.48 -7.41 -7.45
CA ASP A 33 6.46 -7.70 -6.46
C ASP A 33 6.64 -6.77 -5.27
N SER A 34 5.60 -6.04 -4.89
CA SER A 34 5.62 -5.10 -3.78
C SER A 34 4.28 -5.08 -3.06
N GLY A 35 4.29 -4.55 -1.85
CA GLY A 35 3.08 -4.35 -1.06
C GLY A 35 3.19 -3.09 -0.20
N TRP A 36 2.05 -2.55 0.18
CA TRP A 36 1.96 -1.39 1.07
C TRP A 36 0.98 -1.67 2.20
N ILE A 37 1.38 -1.35 3.40
CA ILE A 37 0.52 -1.34 4.59
C ILE A 37 0.37 0.12 4.99
N GLY A 38 -0.88 0.58 5.18
CA GLY A 38 -1.12 1.97 5.56
C GLY A 38 -0.43 2.35 6.88
N ASP A 39 0.21 3.51 6.91
CA ASP A 39 0.92 4.03 8.08
C ASP A 39 -0.03 4.75 9.05
N TYR A 40 -1.17 5.24 8.53
CA TYR A 40 -2.18 6.01 9.28
C TYR A 40 -3.58 5.82 8.70
N LEU A 41 -4.61 6.23 9.48
CA LEU A 41 -6.04 6.04 9.15
C LEU A 41 -6.55 7.15 8.22
N ASP A 42 -6.01 7.26 7.02
CA ASP A 42 -6.49 8.16 5.98
C ASP A 42 -6.15 7.57 4.61
N PRO A 43 -7.01 7.75 3.57
CA PRO A 43 -6.72 7.23 2.23
C PRO A 43 -5.41 7.71 1.62
N THR A 44 -4.94 8.89 2.01
CA THR A 44 -3.68 9.46 1.50
C THR A 44 -2.48 8.59 1.79
N THR A 45 -2.51 7.73 2.83
CA THR A 45 -1.43 6.75 3.09
C THR A 45 -1.16 5.81 1.89
N PHE A 46 -2.13 5.62 1.00
CA PHE A 46 -2.01 4.82 -0.22
C PHE A 46 -1.77 5.67 -1.47
N LEU A 47 -2.09 6.96 -1.44
CA LEU A 47 -1.93 7.86 -2.57
C LEU A 47 -0.60 8.63 -2.51
N ASP A 48 -0.17 9.07 -1.33
CA ASP A 48 1.06 9.84 -1.14
C ASP A 48 2.32 9.07 -1.58
N MET A 49 2.26 7.75 -1.58
CA MET A 49 3.39 6.93 -2.03
C MET A 49 3.72 7.09 -3.51
N TRP A 50 2.84 7.70 -4.32
CA TRP A 50 3.02 7.89 -5.76
C TRP A 50 3.49 9.30 -6.14
N ILE A 51 3.71 10.19 -5.18
CA ILE A 51 4.23 11.53 -5.41
C ILE A 51 5.62 11.44 -6.05
N LYS A 52 5.84 12.26 -7.07
CA LYS A 52 7.14 12.35 -7.76
C LYS A 52 8.26 12.63 -6.77
N ASP A 53 9.36 11.93 -6.94
CA ASP A 53 10.55 12.04 -6.08
C ASP A 53 10.28 11.76 -4.59
N GLY A 54 9.10 11.25 -4.25
CA GLY A 54 8.75 10.75 -2.93
C GLY A 54 9.53 9.48 -2.60
N GLY A 55 9.96 9.32 -1.36
CA GLY A 55 10.81 8.20 -0.94
C GLY A 55 10.18 6.80 -1.10
N ASN A 56 8.86 6.74 -1.28
CA ASN A 56 8.10 5.51 -1.48
C ASN A 56 7.75 5.24 -2.96
N ASN A 57 7.80 6.26 -3.81
CA ASN A 57 7.59 6.08 -5.24
C ASN A 57 8.83 5.43 -5.88
N ARG A 58 8.70 4.16 -6.16
CA ARG A 58 9.75 3.32 -6.75
C ARG A 58 9.39 2.83 -8.14
N THR A 59 8.51 3.55 -8.84
CA THR A 59 8.06 3.21 -10.20
C THR A 59 8.59 4.14 -11.26
N GLY A 60 9.11 5.32 -10.86
CA GLY A 60 9.48 6.40 -11.78
C GLY A 60 8.27 7.13 -12.37
N TRP A 61 7.04 6.75 -11.99
CA TRP A 61 5.82 7.43 -12.43
C TRP A 61 5.72 8.83 -11.82
N ALA A 62 5.21 9.76 -12.60
CA ALA A 62 4.92 11.13 -12.16
C ALA A 62 3.74 11.68 -12.95
N ASN A 63 2.78 12.28 -12.27
CA ASN A 63 1.64 12.94 -12.90
C ASN A 63 1.30 14.21 -12.13
N GLY A 64 1.45 15.37 -12.79
CA GLY A 64 1.23 16.68 -12.17
C GLY A 64 -0.23 16.94 -11.80
N GLU A 65 -1.21 16.40 -12.53
CA GLU A 65 -2.62 16.51 -12.21
C GLU A 65 -2.95 15.72 -10.93
N PHE A 66 -2.42 14.50 -10.81
CA PHE A 66 -2.53 13.68 -9.61
C PHE A 66 -2.02 14.43 -8.37
N GLU A 67 -0.83 15.02 -8.45
CA GLU A 67 -0.24 15.75 -7.33
C GLU A 67 -1.03 17.01 -6.97
N GLU A 68 -1.59 17.70 -7.95
CA GLU A 68 -2.42 18.87 -7.71
C GLU A 68 -3.74 18.50 -7.04
N ILE A 69 -4.35 17.38 -7.42
CA ILE A 69 -5.56 16.84 -6.76
C ILE A 69 -5.25 16.46 -5.31
N LEU A 70 -4.11 15.86 -5.03
CA LEU A 70 -3.72 15.57 -3.64
C LEU A 70 -3.59 16.85 -2.81
N LYS A 71 -2.96 17.90 -3.33
CA LYS A 71 -2.88 19.21 -2.67
C LYS A 71 -4.26 19.82 -2.42
N GLN A 72 -5.18 19.72 -3.37
CA GLN A 72 -6.57 20.17 -3.19
C GLN A 72 -7.25 19.43 -2.02
N SER A 73 -7.00 18.12 -1.89
CA SER A 73 -7.56 17.33 -0.79
C SER A 73 -7.09 17.79 0.60
N GLU A 74 -5.89 18.36 0.71
CA GLU A 74 -5.36 18.90 1.98
C GLU A 74 -6.12 20.13 2.46
N HIS A 75 -6.69 20.89 1.53
CA HIS A 75 -7.40 22.13 1.81
C HIS A 75 -8.92 21.94 1.91
N GLU A 76 -9.46 20.82 1.46
CA GLU A 76 -10.88 20.50 1.55
C GLU A 76 -11.24 20.11 3.00
N ARG A 77 -12.16 20.87 3.60
CA ARG A 77 -12.59 20.69 5.00
C ARG A 77 -13.80 19.81 5.17
N ASP A 78 -14.60 19.65 4.12
CA ASP A 78 -15.73 18.73 4.13
C ASP A 78 -15.23 17.31 3.87
N PRO A 79 -15.39 16.37 4.82
CA PRO A 79 -14.87 15.02 4.68
C PRO A 79 -15.44 14.27 3.48
N ALA A 80 -16.73 14.49 3.14
CA ALA A 80 -17.36 13.82 2.02
C ALA A 80 -16.81 14.34 0.68
N ARG A 81 -16.63 15.65 0.57
CA ARG A 81 -16.00 16.26 -0.62
C ARG A 81 -14.54 15.86 -0.75
N ARG A 82 -13.82 15.83 0.36
CA ARG A 82 -12.43 15.39 0.37
C ARG A 82 -12.27 13.96 -0.16
N LEU A 83 -13.15 13.04 0.22
CA LEU A 83 -13.15 11.68 -0.32
C LEU A 83 -13.39 11.66 -1.84
N LEU A 84 -14.27 12.49 -2.36
CA LEU A 84 -14.48 12.58 -3.82
C LEU A 84 -13.24 13.08 -4.54
N VAL A 85 -12.54 14.08 -4.00
CA VAL A 85 -11.27 14.57 -4.56
C VAL A 85 -10.22 13.46 -4.57
N LEU A 86 -10.10 12.70 -3.47
CA LEU A 86 -9.16 11.57 -3.39
C LEU A 86 -9.52 10.43 -4.36
N GLN A 87 -10.80 10.20 -4.63
CA GLN A 87 -11.24 9.24 -5.64
C GLN A 87 -10.85 9.65 -7.07
N GLU A 88 -10.82 10.95 -7.36
CA GLU A 88 -10.32 11.43 -8.65
C GLU A 88 -8.82 11.15 -8.81
N ALA A 89 -8.03 11.37 -7.76
CA ALA A 89 -6.61 11.00 -7.77
C ALA A 89 -6.42 9.48 -7.96
N GLU A 90 -7.17 8.66 -7.22
CA GLU A 90 -7.15 7.20 -7.37
C GLU A 90 -7.50 6.77 -8.80
N LYS A 91 -8.47 7.42 -9.43
CA LYS A 91 -8.85 7.15 -10.81
C LYS A 91 -7.70 7.34 -11.78
N ILE A 92 -6.96 8.45 -11.68
CA ILE A 92 -5.78 8.70 -12.53
C ILE A 92 -4.74 7.57 -12.32
N LEU A 93 -4.47 7.22 -11.07
CA LEU A 93 -3.55 6.14 -10.72
C LEU A 93 -3.97 4.80 -11.35
N MET A 94 -5.26 4.49 -11.32
CA MET A 94 -5.79 3.25 -11.88
C MET A 94 -5.87 3.25 -13.41
N GLU A 95 -5.98 4.41 -14.04
CA GLU A 95 -5.97 4.55 -15.50
C GLU A 95 -4.54 4.46 -16.06
N GLU A 96 -3.55 5.04 -15.38
CA GLU A 96 -2.15 5.03 -15.82
C GLU A 96 -1.35 3.80 -15.35
N LEU A 97 -1.85 3.09 -14.36
CA LEU A 97 -1.33 1.80 -13.87
C LEU A 97 0.19 1.79 -13.59
N PRO A 98 0.74 2.71 -12.78
CA PRO A 98 2.12 2.58 -12.33
C PRO A 98 2.37 1.31 -11.52
N ALA A 99 1.31 0.72 -10.98
CA ALA A 99 1.29 -0.62 -10.37
C ALA A 99 0.00 -1.36 -10.70
N ILE A 100 0.11 -2.69 -10.81
CA ILE A 100 -1.03 -3.59 -10.99
C ILE A 100 -1.45 -4.09 -9.61
N THR A 101 -2.60 -3.64 -9.13
CA THR A 101 -3.18 -4.12 -7.86
C THR A 101 -3.71 -5.53 -8.04
N ILE A 102 -3.25 -6.47 -7.19
CA ILE A 102 -3.62 -7.89 -7.30
C ILE A 102 -4.62 -8.29 -6.22
N TYR A 103 -4.37 -7.95 -4.95
CA TYR A 103 -5.26 -8.28 -3.83
C TYR A 103 -4.97 -7.41 -2.60
N TRP A 104 -5.92 -7.44 -1.66
CA TRP A 104 -5.77 -6.83 -0.36
C TRP A 104 -5.28 -7.86 0.66
N TYR A 105 -4.22 -7.52 1.38
CA TYR A 105 -3.74 -8.35 2.47
C TYR A 105 -4.74 -8.42 3.61
N THR A 106 -4.92 -9.61 4.15
CA THR A 106 -5.66 -9.84 5.39
C THR A 106 -4.78 -10.54 6.41
N THR A 107 -4.91 -10.16 7.67
CA THR A 107 -4.21 -10.85 8.76
C THR A 107 -5.15 -11.84 9.43
N ASN A 108 -4.71 -13.09 9.52
CA ASN A 108 -5.46 -14.15 10.21
C ASN A 108 -4.78 -14.47 11.54
N TYR A 109 -5.58 -14.58 12.60
CA TYR A 109 -5.09 -14.87 13.94
C TYR A 109 -5.70 -16.17 14.44
N LEU A 110 -4.86 -16.97 15.10
CA LEU A 110 -5.29 -18.05 15.99
C LEU A 110 -5.01 -17.59 17.41
N ILE A 111 -6.07 -17.31 18.16
CA ILE A 111 -5.96 -16.73 19.50
C ILE A 111 -6.65 -17.67 20.48
N ASP A 112 -5.95 -18.03 21.57
CA ASP A 112 -6.54 -18.79 22.67
C ASP A 112 -7.72 -17.98 23.25
N PRO A 113 -8.90 -18.60 23.51
CA PRO A 113 -10.07 -17.92 24.06
C PRO A 113 -9.84 -17.20 25.39
N ARG A 114 -8.82 -17.60 26.14
CA ARG A 114 -8.40 -16.96 27.40
C ARG A 114 -7.67 -15.63 27.19
N VAL A 115 -7.19 -15.35 25.98
CA VAL A 115 -6.56 -14.06 25.68
C VAL A 115 -7.66 -13.02 25.51
N LYS A 116 -7.63 -11.99 26.36
CA LYS A 116 -8.56 -10.86 26.35
C LYS A 116 -7.84 -9.57 25.95
N GLY A 117 -8.59 -8.62 25.41
CA GLY A 117 -8.05 -7.32 24.99
C GLY A 117 -7.27 -7.34 23.68
N TRP A 118 -7.23 -8.49 22.98
CA TRP A 118 -6.72 -8.56 21.62
C TRP A 118 -7.80 -8.08 20.66
N ASN A 119 -7.74 -6.81 20.29
CA ASN A 119 -8.70 -6.20 19.37
C ASN A 119 -8.10 -6.09 17.97
N PRO A 120 -8.83 -6.50 16.93
CA PRO A 120 -8.41 -6.25 15.56
C PRO A 120 -8.44 -4.74 15.29
N LEU A 121 -7.28 -4.15 15.02
CA LEU A 121 -7.14 -2.75 14.66
C LEU A 121 -6.73 -2.62 13.19
N LEU A 122 -7.20 -1.57 12.54
CA LEU A 122 -7.04 -1.37 11.11
C LEU A 122 -5.56 -1.37 10.66
N LEU A 123 -4.66 -0.82 11.49
CA LEU A 123 -3.21 -0.80 11.22
C LEU A 123 -2.47 -2.00 11.86
N ASN A 124 -3.20 -3.03 12.27
CA ASN A 124 -2.62 -4.21 12.94
C ASN A 124 -1.79 -3.89 14.20
N ASN A 125 -2.09 -2.79 14.87
CA ASN A 125 -1.47 -2.40 16.12
C ASN A 125 -2.22 -3.03 17.30
N HIS A 126 -1.52 -3.82 18.09
CA HIS A 126 -2.08 -4.47 19.29
C HIS A 126 -1.34 -4.02 20.54
N PRO A 127 -1.80 -2.95 21.23
CA PRO A 127 -1.14 -2.48 22.44
C PRO A 127 -1.18 -3.54 23.56
N TRP A 128 -0.05 -4.16 23.83
CA TRP A 128 0.10 -5.25 24.79
C TRP A 128 -0.38 -4.90 26.21
N LYS A 129 -0.40 -3.63 26.57
CA LYS A 129 -0.88 -3.15 27.88
C LYS A 129 -2.36 -3.48 28.17
N TRP A 130 -3.12 -3.81 27.13
CA TRP A 130 -4.54 -4.19 27.25
C TRP A 130 -4.78 -5.68 27.11
N VAL A 131 -3.74 -6.44 26.78
CA VAL A 131 -3.84 -7.88 26.61
C VAL A 131 -3.66 -8.57 27.96
N SER A 132 -4.57 -9.45 28.31
CA SER A 132 -4.51 -10.28 29.52
C SER A 132 -4.81 -11.74 29.18
N LEU A 133 -4.35 -12.64 30.05
CA LEU A 133 -4.65 -14.07 30.00
C LEU A 133 -5.52 -14.44 31.20
N GLU A 134 -6.73 -14.91 30.94
CA GLU A 134 -7.59 -15.44 32.01
C GLU A 134 -7.10 -16.81 32.46
N PRO A 135 -7.08 -17.11 33.78
CA PRO A 135 -6.79 -18.44 34.25
C PRO A 135 -7.86 -19.45 33.82
N ASN A 136 -7.50 -20.73 33.82
CA ASN A 136 -8.45 -21.81 33.55
C ASN A 136 -9.49 -21.92 34.66
#